data_def02788428ea5a5cfc92abffb577679
#
_entry.id   def02788428ea5a5cfc92abffb577679
#
_cell.length_a   1.000
_cell.length_b   1.000
_cell.length_c   1.000
_cell.angle_alpha   90.00
_cell.angle_beta   90.00
_cell.angle_gamma   90.00
#
_symmetry.space_group_name_H-M   'P 1'
#
loop_
_entity.id
_entity.type
_entity.pdbx_description
1 polymer ?
#
loop_
_entity_poly.entity_id
_entity_poly.type
_entity_poly.pdbx_seq_one_letter_code
_entity_poly.pdbx_strand_id
1 'polypeptide(L)'
;MTSIAAPDSSAPAQPPRQHPLRAFFKNPERAYYRLSDDGKTLGFMQPAGEPARMNIFVQALDGSQLVGEPRQLTHETERDVAGYVFKGNDVVLFQKDFGGDENFHVLAVHTGTGTVIDLTPFEQVRAGIEDDLEDDPDHVLIGHNQRNPEVFDVYRVNVHTGAAQRVAENPGHIIGWQTDHAGQLRAAVASDGLMTQLLYRDDETQAFETLIEVDFRTNVAPAFFDFDNRHLYLYSARGRDKLAFVRIDPARPDDETVVFASEAVDLDGVAYSRRRRVLTLASYETDRPQRHFFDAQLQGIFAALQRQLPGLEVSLQASNRAEDLFVVAAHSDQTPGARYLYDAQRDTLTLLGELNPAIPAADMARMQAVQYTSRDGLTIHGYLSLPVGREARHLPVIVNPHGGPWARDSWGYNPEVQFLVNRGYAVLQMNFRGSTGYGRAFWEAGFGQWGLAMQDDITDGVQWLIDQGIADPKRIAIYGASYGGYATLAGVTLTPHLYAAAVDYVGVSNLFTFLGTIPPYWKPMLVKMQAMVGDPEADQARLAATSPALLADRITTPLFIAQGAQDPRVNKAESDQMVAALRARGVEVQYLVKDNEGHGFHNDENKFEFYEAMEGFLAAHLRPAA
;
A
#
# COMPACT_ATOMS: atom_id res chain seq x y z
N MET A 1 2.49 30.01 11.85
CA MET A 1 1.67 30.40 10.68
C MET A 1 2.54 30.25 9.44
N THR A 2 2.57 29.06 8.87
CA THR A 2 3.24 28.82 7.58
C THR A 2 2.27 29.28 6.50
N SER A 3 2.56 30.41 5.87
CA SER A 3 1.83 30.95 4.72
C SER A 3 1.94 29.93 3.58
N ILE A 4 0.79 29.49 3.05
CA ILE A 4 0.76 28.81 1.75
C ILE A 4 1.40 29.77 0.76
N ALA A 5 2.50 29.35 0.11
CA ALA A 5 3.10 30.15 -0.95
C ALA A 5 2.03 30.40 -2.00
N ALA A 6 1.73 31.67 -2.28
CA ALA A 6 0.78 32.03 -3.31
C ALA A 6 1.22 31.38 -4.63
N PRO A 7 0.31 30.77 -5.40
CA PRO A 7 0.66 30.25 -6.71
C PRO A 7 1.21 31.40 -7.56
N ASP A 8 2.26 31.10 -8.29
CA ASP A 8 2.92 31.99 -9.22
C ASP A 8 1.84 32.68 -10.12
N SER A 9 1.72 33.99 -10.06
CA SER A 9 0.63 34.76 -10.66
C SER A 9 0.81 34.91 -12.17
N SER A 10 0.76 33.79 -12.88
CA SER A 10 0.42 33.80 -14.31
C SER A 10 -1.11 33.73 -14.44
N ALA A 11 -1.70 34.47 -15.40
CA ALA A 11 -3.13 34.54 -15.64
C ALA A 11 -3.82 33.17 -15.52
N PRO A 12 -5.05 33.10 -14.96
CA PRO A 12 -5.72 31.83 -14.75
C PRO A 12 -5.76 31.06 -16.06
N ALA A 13 -5.02 29.97 -16.12
CA ALA A 13 -5.11 29.03 -17.22
C ALA A 13 -6.57 28.61 -17.38
N GLN A 14 -7.04 28.45 -18.61
CA GLN A 14 -8.38 27.91 -18.82
C GLN A 14 -8.51 26.61 -18.03
N PRO A 15 -9.68 26.29 -17.42
CA PRO A 15 -9.89 25.01 -16.76
C PRO A 15 -9.49 23.89 -17.70
N PRO A 16 -8.76 22.87 -17.22
CA PRO A 16 -8.34 21.77 -18.06
C PRO A 16 -9.55 21.03 -18.59
N ARG A 17 -9.35 20.31 -19.69
CA ARG A 17 -10.37 19.41 -20.22
C ARG A 17 -10.77 18.39 -19.14
N GLN A 18 -12.06 18.15 -18.97
CA GLN A 18 -12.53 16.99 -18.20
C GLN A 18 -12.26 15.72 -18.99
N HIS A 19 -11.37 14.88 -18.46
CA HIS A 19 -11.05 13.61 -19.07
C HIS A 19 -12.11 12.56 -18.74
N PRO A 20 -12.39 11.59 -19.64
CA PRO A 20 -13.30 10.49 -19.34
C PRO A 20 -12.82 9.74 -18.08
N LEU A 21 -13.76 9.35 -17.22
CA LEU A 21 -13.49 8.58 -15.99
C LEU A 21 -12.59 7.36 -16.25
N ARG A 22 -12.90 6.58 -17.29
CA ARG A 22 -12.14 5.39 -17.66
C ARG A 22 -10.66 5.66 -17.94
N ALA A 23 -10.30 6.87 -18.35
CA ALA A 23 -8.90 7.24 -18.56
C ALA A 23 -8.09 7.26 -17.27
N PHE A 24 -8.72 7.50 -16.10
CA PHE A 24 -8.03 7.47 -14.81
C PHE A 24 -7.88 6.06 -14.22
N PHE A 25 -8.84 5.17 -14.48
CA PHE A 25 -9.00 3.92 -13.73
C PHE A 25 -8.78 2.65 -14.55
N LYS A 26 -8.67 2.75 -15.89
CA LYS A 26 -8.34 1.58 -16.72
C LYS A 26 -6.98 1.02 -16.36
N ASN A 27 -6.83 -0.27 -16.47
CA ASN A 27 -5.51 -0.90 -16.39
C ASN A 27 -4.56 -0.31 -17.45
N PRO A 28 -3.27 -0.11 -17.12
CA PRO A 28 -2.28 0.37 -18.07
C PRO A 28 -2.11 -0.65 -19.22
N GLU A 29 -1.68 -0.18 -20.40
CA GLU A 29 -1.41 -1.07 -21.52
C GLU A 29 -0.29 -2.06 -21.21
N ARG A 30 0.73 -1.60 -20.47
CA ARG A 30 1.82 -2.43 -19.95
C ARG A 30 2.29 -1.90 -18.61
N ALA A 31 2.55 -2.81 -17.65
CA ALA A 31 3.05 -2.45 -16.32
C ALA A 31 3.86 -3.62 -15.72
N TYR A 32 4.35 -3.40 -14.50
CA TYR A 32 5.04 -4.41 -13.67
C TYR A 32 6.23 -5.06 -14.37
N TYR A 33 7.06 -4.27 -15.05
CA TYR A 33 8.23 -4.77 -15.76
C TYR A 33 9.25 -5.40 -14.82
N ARG A 34 9.80 -6.56 -15.23
CA ARG A 34 10.84 -7.31 -14.51
C ARG A 34 11.87 -7.83 -15.51
N LEU A 35 13.07 -8.12 -15.02
CA LEU A 35 14.17 -8.70 -15.81
C LEU A 35 14.47 -10.12 -15.35
N SER A 36 14.82 -11.01 -16.29
CA SER A 36 15.49 -12.26 -15.95
C SER A 36 16.90 -11.99 -15.40
N ASP A 37 17.48 -12.95 -14.68
CA ASP A 37 18.81 -12.82 -14.08
C ASP A 37 19.90 -12.44 -15.09
N ASP A 38 19.86 -13.03 -16.27
CA ASP A 38 20.84 -12.77 -17.35
C ASP A 38 20.54 -11.48 -18.14
N GLY A 39 19.43 -10.81 -17.87
CA GLY A 39 19.00 -9.59 -18.54
C GLY A 39 18.57 -9.79 -20.00
N LYS A 40 18.32 -11.04 -20.45
CA LYS A 40 17.93 -11.32 -21.85
C LYS A 40 16.43 -11.45 -22.06
N THR A 41 15.64 -11.43 -20.99
CA THR A 41 14.19 -11.49 -21.05
C THR A 41 13.58 -10.38 -20.20
N LEU A 42 12.70 -9.60 -20.81
CA LEU A 42 11.84 -8.63 -20.14
C LEU A 42 10.47 -9.26 -19.92
N GLY A 43 10.03 -9.31 -18.67
CA GLY A 43 8.66 -9.62 -18.31
C GLY A 43 7.85 -8.34 -18.09
N PHE A 44 6.56 -8.39 -18.38
CA PHE A 44 5.61 -7.33 -18.07
C PHE A 44 4.19 -7.88 -18.01
N MET A 45 3.28 -7.14 -17.38
CA MET A 45 1.86 -7.45 -17.41
C MET A 45 1.15 -6.56 -18.43
N GLN A 46 0.17 -7.15 -19.12
CA GLN A 46 -0.64 -6.50 -20.16
C GLN A 46 -2.06 -7.07 -20.11
N PRO A 47 -3.11 -6.23 -20.31
CA PRO A 47 -4.47 -6.73 -20.44
C PRO A 47 -4.62 -7.69 -21.62
N ALA A 48 -5.25 -8.86 -21.38
CA ALA A 48 -5.55 -9.87 -22.40
C ALA A 48 -6.83 -10.64 -22.05
N GLY A 49 -7.49 -11.20 -23.07
CA GLY A 49 -8.74 -11.96 -22.89
C GLY A 49 -10.01 -11.10 -22.96
N GLU A 50 -11.15 -11.75 -22.78
CA GLU A 50 -12.49 -11.13 -22.69
C GLU A 50 -13.27 -11.78 -21.55
N PRO A 51 -13.54 -11.05 -20.44
CA PRO A 51 -13.07 -9.70 -20.18
C PRO A 51 -11.53 -9.62 -20.06
N ALA A 52 -10.96 -8.44 -20.36
CA ALA A 52 -9.52 -8.25 -20.30
C ALA A 52 -9.04 -8.30 -18.84
N ARG A 53 -7.98 -9.07 -18.59
CA ARG A 53 -7.29 -9.17 -17.30
C ARG A 53 -5.80 -8.99 -17.49
N MET A 54 -5.13 -8.45 -16.48
CA MET A 54 -3.67 -8.30 -16.49
C MET A 54 -3.03 -9.69 -16.46
N ASN A 55 -2.37 -10.03 -17.55
CA ASN A 55 -1.66 -11.28 -17.75
C ASN A 55 -0.18 -11.03 -17.96
N ILE A 56 0.65 -12.03 -17.69
CA ILE A 56 2.12 -11.95 -17.82
C ILE A 56 2.52 -12.23 -19.25
N PHE A 57 3.37 -11.36 -19.77
CA PHE A 57 4.03 -11.48 -21.08
C PHE A 57 5.54 -11.42 -20.89
N VAL A 58 6.27 -12.04 -21.81
CA VAL A 58 7.73 -11.94 -21.90
C VAL A 58 8.16 -11.56 -23.30
N GLN A 59 9.26 -10.82 -23.40
CA GLN A 59 9.88 -10.43 -24.66
C GLN A 59 11.40 -10.52 -24.55
N ALA A 60 12.06 -10.98 -25.60
CA ALA A 60 13.51 -11.09 -25.61
C ALA A 60 14.17 -9.71 -25.65
N LEU A 61 15.37 -9.62 -25.05
CA LEU A 61 16.26 -8.46 -25.07
C LEU A 61 17.59 -8.78 -25.72
N ASP A 62 18.11 -7.82 -26.49
CA ASP A 62 19.52 -7.76 -26.92
C ASP A 62 20.11 -6.45 -26.37
N GLY A 63 20.86 -6.54 -25.27
CA GLY A 63 21.22 -5.39 -24.45
C GLY A 63 19.96 -4.67 -23.92
N SER A 64 19.79 -3.39 -24.26
CA SER A 64 18.59 -2.61 -23.90
C SER A 64 17.53 -2.53 -25.02
N GLN A 65 17.66 -3.36 -26.08
CA GLN A 65 16.72 -3.36 -27.21
C GLN A 65 15.75 -4.53 -27.12
N LEU A 66 14.46 -4.25 -27.33
CA LEU A 66 13.41 -5.26 -27.44
C LEU A 66 13.55 -6.01 -28.78
N VAL A 67 13.50 -7.34 -28.74
CA VAL A 67 13.64 -8.21 -29.93
C VAL A 67 12.42 -9.12 -30.08
N GLY A 68 11.88 -9.19 -31.28
CA GLY A 68 10.71 -10.02 -31.60
C GLY A 68 9.41 -9.50 -30.97
N GLU A 69 8.36 -10.31 -31.08
CA GLU A 69 7.04 -9.99 -30.50
C GLU A 69 6.92 -10.51 -29.06
N PRO A 70 6.14 -9.83 -28.20
CA PRO A 70 5.83 -10.33 -26.88
C PRO A 70 5.09 -11.66 -26.93
N ARG A 71 5.38 -12.56 -25.99
CA ARG A 71 4.69 -13.83 -25.84
C ARG A 71 3.96 -13.88 -24.52
N GLN A 72 2.66 -14.18 -24.57
CA GLN A 72 1.82 -14.37 -23.39
C GLN A 72 2.19 -15.66 -22.64
N LEU A 73 2.32 -15.59 -21.30
CA LEU A 73 2.61 -16.73 -20.44
C LEU A 73 1.40 -17.20 -19.64
N THR A 74 0.55 -16.29 -19.19
CA THR A 74 -0.64 -16.62 -18.38
C THR A 74 -1.91 -16.26 -19.13
N HIS A 75 -3.03 -16.95 -18.81
CA HIS A 75 -4.31 -16.80 -19.53
C HIS A 75 -5.47 -16.63 -18.53
N GLU A 76 -5.27 -15.75 -17.55
CA GLU A 76 -6.29 -15.47 -16.53
C GLU A 76 -7.44 -14.67 -17.13
N THR A 77 -8.68 -15.05 -16.77
CA THR A 77 -9.93 -14.45 -17.30
C THR A 77 -10.85 -13.93 -16.21
N GLU A 78 -10.69 -14.39 -14.97
CA GLU A 78 -11.56 -13.99 -13.87
C GLU A 78 -11.01 -12.77 -13.13
N ARG A 79 -9.71 -12.81 -12.81
CA ARG A 79 -9.01 -11.75 -12.06
C ARG A 79 -7.65 -11.47 -12.67
N ASP A 80 -7.15 -10.27 -12.40
CA ASP A 80 -5.78 -9.90 -12.73
C ASP A 80 -4.78 -10.81 -11.98
N VAL A 81 -3.64 -11.12 -12.60
CA VAL A 81 -2.49 -11.64 -11.85
C VAL A 81 -2.10 -10.61 -10.79
N ALA A 82 -1.97 -11.02 -9.53
CA ALA A 82 -1.70 -10.11 -8.42
C ALA A 82 -0.25 -9.59 -8.43
N GLY A 83 0.69 -10.40 -8.91
CA GLY A 83 2.11 -10.05 -9.02
C GLY A 83 2.94 -11.22 -9.50
N TYR A 84 4.20 -10.93 -9.90
CA TYR A 84 5.12 -11.97 -10.34
C TYR A 84 6.59 -11.57 -10.15
N VAL A 85 7.47 -12.56 -10.13
CA VAL A 85 8.93 -12.42 -10.14
C VAL A 85 9.55 -13.47 -11.07
N PHE A 86 10.73 -13.17 -11.61
CA PHE A 86 11.54 -14.19 -12.26
C PHE A 86 12.21 -15.08 -11.22
N LYS A 87 12.32 -16.35 -11.52
CA LYS A 87 13.16 -17.32 -10.85
C LYS A 87 14.24 -17.75 -11.84
N GLY A 88 15.42 -17.15 -11.71
CA GLY A 88 16.47 -17.29 -12.69
C GLY A 88 16.09 -16.74 -14.07
N ASN A 89 16.29 -17.55 -15.12
CA ASN A 89 16.00 -17.15 -16.50
C ASN A 89 14.76 -17.79 -17.10
N ASP A 90 14.37 -18.97 -16.60
CA ASP A 90 13.45 -19.87 -17.29
C ASP A 90 12.10 -20.05 -16.63
N VAL A 91 11.93 -19.56 -15.40
CA VAL A 91 10.69 -19.67 -14.62
C VAL A 91 10.22 -18.30 -14.18
N VAL A 92 8.91 -18.09 -14.21
CA VAL A 92 8.23 -16.97 -13.57
C VAL A 92 7.32 -17.52 -12.48
N LEU A 93 7.50 -17.02 -11.25
CA LEU A 93 6.60 -17.27 -10.14
C LEU A 93 5.55 -16.18 -10.10
N PHE A 94 4.28 -16.53 -9.94
CA PHE A 94 3.21 -15.55 -9.89
C PHE A 94 2.14 -15.91 -8.86
N GLN A 95 1.38 -14.92 -8.44
CA GLN A 95 0.31 -15.06 -7.47
C GLN A 95 -1.04 -14.69 -8.07
N LYS A 96 -2.08 -15.41 -7.70
CA LYS A 96 -3.48 -15.07 -7.95
C LYS A 96 -4.37 -15.54 -6.83
N ASP A 97 -5.50 -14.88 -6.65
CA ASP A 97 -6.61 -15.30 -5.77
C ASP A 97 -7.84 -15.68 -6.60
N PHE A 98 -8.89 -16.12 -5.94
CA PHE A 98 -10.13 -16.54 -6.56
C PHE A 98 -11.30 -15.67 -6.08
N GLY A 99 -11.91 -14.93 -7.01
CA GLY A 99 -13.07 -14.09 -6.71
C GLY A 99 -12.83 -12.93 -5.73
N GLY A 100 -11.58 -12.66 -5.34
CA GLY A 100 -11.24 -11.60 -4.39
C GLY A 100 -11.20 -12.06 -2.92
N ASP A 101 -11.12 -13.36 -2.66
CA ASP A 101 -11.08 -13.96 -1.33
C ASP A 101 -9.73 -13.82 -0.61
N GLU A 102 -8.71 -13.32 -1.31
CA GLU A 102 -7.33 -13.17 -0.85
C GLU A 102 -6.63 -14.48 -0.44
N ASN A 103 -7.20 -15.65 -0.77
CA ASN A 103 -6.50 -16.93 -0.65
C ASN A 103 -5.58 -17.10 -1.88
N PHE A 104 -4.46 -16.40 -1.83
CA PHE A 104 -3.50 -16.40 -2.94
C PHE A 104 -2.81 -17.73 -3.07
N HIS A 105 -2.77 -18.28 -4.29
CA HIS A 105 -1.87 -19.36 -4.67
C HIS A 105 -0.58 -18.81 -5.24
N VAL A 106 0.51 -19.56 -5.09
CA VAL A 106 1.79 -19.36 -5.77
C VAL A 106 1.89 -20.37 -6.90
N LEU A 107 2.06 -19.89 -8.12
CA LEU A 107 2.19 -20.71 -9.33
C LEU A 107 3.53 -20.44 -9.99
N ALA A 108 4.03 -21.44 -10.71
CA ALA A 108 5.21 -21.32 -11.58
C ALA A 108 4.80 -21.49 -13.04
N VAL A 109 5.35 -20.67 -13.94
CA VAL A 109 5.22 -20.85 -15.38
C VAL A 109 6.59 -20.88 -16.02
N HIS A 110 6.85 -21.91 -16.83
CA HIS A 110 8.11 -22.04 -17.56
C HIS A 110 8.11 -21.14 -18.79
N THR A 111 9.06 -20.21 -18.87
CA THR A 111 9.13 -19.20 -19.93
C THR A 111 9.30 -19.78 -21.33
N GLY A 112 9.95 -20.94 -21.50
CA GLY A 112 10.15 -21.60 -22.79
C GLY A 112 8.91 -22.34 -23.31
N THR A 113 8.24 -23.12 -22.44
CA THR A 113 7.14 -24.01 -22.82
C THR A 113 5.75 -23.43 -22.54
N GLY A 114 5.62 -22.47 -21.62
CA GLY A 114 4.33 -21.98 -21.13
C GLY A 114 3.64 -22.96 -20.16
N THR A 115 4.33 -24.02 -19.72
CA THR A 115 3.77 -24.96 -18.75
C THR A 115 3.58 -24.28 -17.40
N VAL A 116 2.36 -24.34 -16.86
CA VAL A 116 2.01 -23.79 -15.54
C VAL A 116 1.89 -24.92 -14.53
N ILE A 117 2.45 -24.71 -13.35
CA ILE A 117 2.36 -25.60 -12.18
C ILE A 117 1.84 -24.78 -11.01
N ASP A 118 0.75 -25.22 -10.38
CA ASP A 118 0.31 -24.66 -9.10
C ASP A 118 1.18 -25.27 -8.00
N LEU A 119 1.98 -24.44 -7.31
CA LEU A 119 2.87 -24.86 -6.23
C LEU A 119 2.14 -25.00 -4.89
N THR A 120 0.95 -24.44 -4.79
CA THR A 120 0.11 -24.46 -3.58
C THR A 120 -1.35 -24.80 -3.90
N PRO A 121 -1.63 -25.99 -4.49
CA PRO A 121 -2.97 -26.36 -5.00
C PRO A 121 -3.93 -26.74 -3.86
N PHE A 122 -4.17 -25.83 -2.93
CA PHE A 122 -4.97 -26.09 -1.73
C PHE A 122 -6.15 -25.12 -1.66
N GLU A 123 -7.37 -25.63 -1.56
CA GLU A 123 -8.56 -24.81 -1.40
C GLU A 123 -8.57 -24.06 -0.06
N GLN A 124 -8.99 -22.79 -0.09
CA GLN A 124 -9.11 -21.91 1.08
C GLN A 124 -7.79 -21.72 1.86
N VAL A 125 -6.67 -21.85 1.19
CA VAL A 125 -5.33 -21.67 1.75
C VAL A 125 -4.72 -20.41 1.18
N ARG A 126 -4.19 -19.56 2.05
CA ARG A 126 -3.38 -18.41 1.67
C ARG A 126 -1.92 -18.82 1.62
N ALA A 127 -1.25 -18.53 0.52
CA ALA A 127 0.18 -18.74 0.34
C ALA A 127 0.90 -17.47 -0.12
N GLY A 128 2.19 -17.39 0.18
CA GLY A 128 3.08 -16.32 -0.23
C GLY A 128 4.52 -16.80 -0.39
N ILE A 129 5.30 -16.08 -1.19
CA ILE A 129 6.73 -16.33 -1.31
C ILE A 129 7.42 -15.68 -0.11
N GLU A 130 8.13 -16.49 0.69
CA GLU A 130 8.96 -16.02 1.82
C GLU A 130 10.35 -15.61 1.35
N ASP A 131 10.95 -16.40 0.45
CA ASP A 131 12.25 -16.12 -0.16
C ASP A 131 12.33 -16.82 -1.53
N ASP A 132 12.79 -16.11 -2.53
CA ASP A 132 12.96 -16.66 -3.87
C ASP A 132 14.20 -17.54 -4.01
N LEU A 133 15.08 -17.60 -3.01
CA LEU A 133 16.32 -18.38 -2.97
C LEU A 133 17.17 -18.11 -4.22
N GLU A 134 17.59 -16.87 -4.44
CA GLU A 134 18.24 -16.39 -5.66
C GLU A 134 19.38 -17.29 -6.18
N ASP A 135 20.15 -17.94 -5.27
CA ASP A 135 21.26 -18.82 -5.61
C ASP A 135 20.86 -20.30 -5.81
N ASP A 136 19.61 -20.69 -5.55
CA ASP A 136 19.06 -22.03 -5.80
C ASP A 136 18.09 -21.95 -6.98
N PRO A 137 18.45 -22.40 -8.22
CA PRO A 137 17.60 -22.23 -9.39
C PRO A 137 16.32 -23.06 -9.36
N ASP A 138 16.26 -24.09 -8.54
CA ASP A 138 15.21 -25.10 -8.58
C ASP A 138 14.15 -24.94 -7.47
N HIS A 139 14.43 -24.16 -6.42
CA HIS A 139 13.55 -24.07 -5.26
C HIS A 139 13.19 -22.63 -4.89
N VAL A 140 12.08 -22.50 -4.17
CA VAL A 140 11.57 -21.28 -3.54
C VAL A 140 11.08 -21.62 -2.14
N LEU A 141 11.16 -20.69 -1.18
CA LEU A 141 10.47 -20.83 0.10
C LEU A 141 9.07 -20.22 0.01
N ILE A 142 8.07 -21.02 0.33
CA ILE A 142 6.67 -20.61 0.35
C ILE A 142 6.12 -20.80 1.77
N GLY A 143 5.54 -19.73 2.31
CA GLY A 143 4.73 -19.77 3.51
C GLY A 143 3.27 -20.03 3.16
N HIS A 144 2.61 -20.99 3.81
CA HIS A 144 1.18 -21.17 3.64
C HIS A 144 0.49 -21.70 4.92
N ASN A 145 -0.82 -21.42 5.04
CA ASN A 145 -1.60 -21.73 6.24
C ASN A 145 -2.47 -22.99 6.13
N GLN A 146 -2.10 -23.96 5.29
CA GLN A 146 -2.85 -25.20 5.07
C GLN A 146 -3.06 -26.02 6.34
N ARG A 147 -2.02 -26.16 7.20
CA ARG A 147 -2.09 -26.94 8.44
C ARG A 147 -2.98 -26.28 9.48
N ASN A 148 -2.88 -24.97 9.58
CA ASN A 148 -3.63 -24.15 10.52
C ASN A 148 -3.92 -22.79 9.87
N PRO A 149 -5.20 -22.42 9.67
CA PRO A 149 -5.56 -21.18 8.97
C PRO A 149 -5.10 -19.89 9.66
N GLU A 150 -4.67 -19.96 10.91
CA GLU A 150 -4.20 -18.80 11.70
C GLU A 150 -2.71 -18.50 11.52
N VAL A 151 -1.89 -19.47 11.05
CA VAL A 151 -0.43 -19.33 10.99
C VAL A 151 0.16 -19.95 9.73
N PHE A 152 1.34 -19.47 9.34
CA PHE A 152 2.03 -19.90 8.14
C PHE A 152 3.25 -20.75 8.48
N ASP A 153 3.25 -21.99 7.96
CA ASP A 153 4.44 -22.87 7.94
C ASP A 153 5.25 -22.58 6.68
N VAL A 154 6.56 -22.79 6.72
CA VAL A 154 7.45 -22.57 5.59
C VAL A 154 7.86 -23.88 4.93
N TYR A 155 7.76 -23.91 3.59
CA TYR A 155 8.10 -25.05 2.76
C TYR A 155 9.13 -24.65 1.70
N ARG A 156 10.12 -25.50 1.46
CA ARG A 156 10.98 -25.45 0.29
C ARG A 156 10.30 -26.22 -0.83
N VAL A 157 9.94 -25.53 -1.89
CA VAL A 157 9.15 -26.06 -2.99
C VAL A 157 9.96 -26.04 -4.27
N ASN A 158 10.03 -27.18 -4.97
CA ASN A 158 10.68 -27.26 -6.26
C ASN A 158 9.77 -26.64 -7.35
N VAL A 159 10.25 -25.62 -8.04
CA VAL A 159 9.47 -24.83 -9.00
C VAL A 159 9.12 -25.56 -10.30
N HIS A 160 9.79 -26.69 -10.57
CA HIS A 160 9.59 -27.49 -11.79
C HIS A 160 8.64 -28.68 -11.56
N THR A 161 8.48 -29.13 -10.33
CA THR A 161 7.71 -30.35 -10.00
C THR A 161 6.60 -30.10 -8.99
N GLY A 162 6.63 -29.01 -8.25
CA GLY A 162 5.74 -28.76 -7.11
C GLY A 162 6.07 -29.61 -5.87
N ALA A 163 7.15 -30.40 -5.89
CA ALA A 163 7.54 -31.20 -4.72
C ALA A 163 7.94 -30.27 -3.57
N ALA A 164 7.28 -30.44 -2.42
CA ALA A 164 7.42 -29.58 -1.26
C ALA A 164 7.98 -30.34 -0.05
N GLN A 165 8.90 -29.69 0.67
CA GLN A 165 9.43 -30.16 1.95
C GLN A 165 9.25 -29.06 2.99
N ARG A 166 8.61 -29.37 4.13
CA ARG A 166 8.47 -28.41 5.23
C ARG A 166 9.84 -28.12 5.87
N VAL A 167 10.21 -26.85 5.92
CA VAL A 167 11.47 -26.35 6.51
C VAL A 167 11.22 -25.85 7.94
N ALA A 168 10.06 -25.24 8.18
CA ALA A 168 9.69 -24.78 9.50
C ALA A 168 8.19 -24.95 9.75
N GLU A 169 7.86 -25.42 10.95
CA GLU A 169 6.51 -25.42 11.49
C GLU A 169 6.34 -24.21 12.38
N ASN A 170 5.25 -23.45 12.17
CA ASN A 170 4.91 -22.32 13.02
C ASN A 170 4.18 -22.87 14.28
N PRO A 171 4.75 -22.69 15.48
CA PRO A 171 4.13 -23.16 16.71
C PRO A 171 2.88 -22.38 17.13
N GLY A 172 2.52 -21.31 16.42
CA GLY A 172 1.30 -20.53 16.67
C GLY A 172 1.53 -19.03 16.89
N HIS A 173 2.76 -18.57 16.99
CA HIS A 173 3.10 -17.19 17.35
C HIS A 173 4.15 -16.53 16.46
N ILE A 174 4.68 -17.20 15.47
CA ILE A 174 5.63 -16.60 14.52
C ILE A 174 4.83 -15.81 13.46
N ILE A 175 5.18 -14.55 13.29
CA ILE A 175 4.52 -13.61 12.39
C ILE A 175 5.39 -13.16 11.20
N GLY A 176 6.65 -13.57 11.16
CA GLY A 176 7.56 -13.29 10.06
C GLY A 176 8.82 -14.17 10.13
N TRP A 177 9.38 -14.45 8.96
CA TRP A 177 10.54 -15.29 8.79
C TRP A 177 11.65 -14.55 8.06
N GLN A 178 12.91 -14.87 8.32
CA GLN A 178 14.05 -14.26 7.65
C GLN A 178 15.12 -15.32 7.36
N THR A 179 15.51 -15.40 6.10
CA THR A 179 16.64 -16.21 5.63
C THR A 179 17.96 -15.44 5.72
N ASP A 180 19.03 -16.18 5.75
CA ASP A 180 20.38 -15.65 5.51
C ASP A 180 20.72 -15.67 4.00
N HIS A 181 21.91 -15.20 3.63
CA HIS A 181 22.33 -15.16 2.23
C HIS A 181 22.59 -16.54 1.60
N ALA A 182 22.57 -17.62 2.39
CA ALA A 182 22.63 -19.00 1.89
C ALA A 182 21.24 -19.64 1.75
N GLY A 183 20.17 -18.88 1.99
CA GLY A 183 18.79 -19.35 1.93
C GLY A 183 18.41 -20.24 3.11
N GLN A 184 19.14 -20.16 4.24
CA GLN A 184 18.78 -20.84 5.48
C GLN A 184 17.89 -19.96 6.32
N LEU A 185 16.82 -20.53 6.88
CA LEU A 185 15.86 -19.82 7.72
C LEU A 185 16.43 -19.66 9.13
N ARG A 186 17.03 -18.51 9.45
CA ARG A 186 17.83 -18.30 10.67
C ARG A 186 17.30 -17.24 11.61
N ALA A 187 16.42 -16.36 11.18
CA ALA A 187 15.75 -15.44 12.08
C ALA A 187 14.23 -15.46 11.87
N ALA A 188 13.50 -15.08 12.90
CA ALA A 188 12.05 -14.99 12.85
C ALA A 188 11.55 -13.90 13.82
N VAL A 189 10.35 -13.41 13.58
CA VAL A 189 9.64 -12.52 14.50
C VAL A 189 8.48 -13.29 15.10
N ALA A 190 8.41 -13.34 16.41
CA ALA A 190 7.28 -13.92 17.14
C ALA A 190 6.54 -12.84 17.92
N SER A 191 5.25 -13.06 18.15
CA SER A 191 4.43 -12.16 18.97
C SER A 191 3.31 -12.92 19.66
N ASP A 192 3.04 -12.55 20.91
CA ASP A 192 1.83 -12.95 21.65
C ASP A 192 0.73 -11.88 21.59
N GLY A 193 0.96 -10.83 20.78
CA GLY A 193 0.11 -9.66 20.61
C GLY A 193 0.55 -8.46 21.46
N LEU A 194 1.20 -8.65 22.62
CA LEU A 194 1.71 -7.57 23.48
C LEU A 194 3.23 -7.49 23.51
N MET A 195 3.90 -8.63 23.37
CA MET A 195 5.35 -8.70 23.25
C MET A 195 5.73 -9.10 21.84
N THR A 196 6.83 -8.58 21.37
CA THR A 196 7.48 -8.94 20.11
C THR A 196 8.86 -9.50 20.41
N GLN A 197 9.16 -10.66 19.87
CA GLN A 197 10.44 -11.34 20.04
C GLN A 197 11.14 -11.48 18.69
N LEU A 198 12.39 -11.06 18.60
CA LEU A 198 13.29 -11.46 17.54
C LEU A 198 13.91 -12.79 17.93
N LEU A 199 13.62 -13.82 17.16
CA LEU A 199 14.16 -15.16 17.33
C LEU A 199 15.34 -15.36 16.40
N TYR A 200 16.32 -16.16 16.84
CA TYR A 200 17.53 -16.46 16.09
C TYR A 200 18.00 -17.90 16.32
N ARG A 201 18.69 -18.46 15.33
CA ARG A 201 19.45 -19.72 15.42
C ARG A 201 20.66 -19.66 14.51
N ASP A 202 21.75 -20.39 14.84
CA ASP A 202 22.97 -20.40 14.03
C ASP A 202 22.80 -21.22 12.73
N ASP A 203 21.97 -22.26 12.74
CA ASP A 203 21.63 -23.08 11.58
C ASP A 203 20.25 -23.74 11.72
N GLU A 204 19.73 -24.31 10.63
CA GLU A 204 18.39 -24.91 10.58
C GLU A 204 18.22 -26.18 11.44
N THR A 205 19.31 -26.76 11.97
CA THR A 205 19.25 -27.96 12.86
C THR A 205 18.95 -27.58 14.31
N GLN A 206 19.11 -26.31 14.67
CA GLN A 206 18.89 -25.79 16.01
C GLN A 206 17.47 -25.25 16.18
N ALA A 207 16.99 -25.22 17.41
CA ALA A 207 15.78 -24.52 17.77
C ALA A 207 16.01 -23.00 17.75
N PHE A 208 14.96 -22.24 17.49
CA PHE A 208 15.00 -20.79 17.66
C PHE A 208 15.10 -20.41 19.14
N GLU A 209 15.96 -19.46 19.44
CA GLU A 209 16.10 -18.82 20.76
C GLU A 209 15.72 -17.35 20.68
N THR A 210 15.15 -16.80 21.77
CA THR A 210 14.83 -15.37 21.83
C THR A 210 16.11 -14.56 21.94
N LEU A 211 16.35 -13.71 20.94
CA LEU A 211 17.49 -12.81 20.87
C LEU A 211 17.18 -11.43 21.49
N ILE A 212 16.02 -10.88 21.16
CA ILE A 212 15.51 -9.59 21.66
C ILE A 212 14.04 -9.77 21.98
N GLU A 213 13.60 -9.20 23.10
CA GLU A 213 12.18 -9.11 23.45
C GLU A 213 11.83 -7.66 23.79
N VAL A 214 10.75 -7.15 23.20
CA VAL A 214 10.26 -5.78 23.40
C VAL A 214 8.74 -5.74 23.49
N ASP A 215 8.19 -4.73 24.13
CA ASP A 215 6.76 -4.39 24.04
C ASP A 215 6.40 -4.06 22.58
N PHE A 216 5.18 -4.43 22.14
CA PHE A 216 4.72 -4.24 20.76
C PHE A 216 4.77 -2.79 20.25
N ARG A 217 4.85 -1.81 21.19
CA ARG A 217 5.02 -0.39 20.83
C ARG A 217 6.43 -0.07 20.36
N THR A 218 7.39 -0.93 20.69
CA THR A 218 8.77 -0.79 20.24
C THR A 218 8.98 -1.64 18.99
N ASN A 219 9.05 -1.00 17.83
CA ASN A 219 9.28 -1.72 16.60
C ASN A 219 10.72 -2.27 16.55
N VAL A 220 10.85 -3.60 16.43
CA VAL A 220 12.10 -4.31 16.15
C VAL A 220 11.80 -5.43 15.17
N ALA A 221 12.43 -5.41 14.02
CA ALA A 221 12.28 -6.44 13.00
C ALA A 221 13.61 -6.69 12.27
N PRO A 222 13.93 -7.93 11.87
CA PRO A 222 15.08 -8.20 11.02
C PRO A 222 14.85 -7.57 9.65
N ALA A 223 15.89 -6.93 9.12
CA ALA A 223 15.90 -6.44 7.75
C ALA A 223 16.53 -7.49 6.82
N PHE A 224 17.76 -7.89 7.11
CA PHE A 224 18.51 -8.96 6.45
C PHE A 224 19.81 -9.25 7.21
N PHE A 225 20.46 -10.37 6.88
CA PHE A 225 21.79 -10.67 7.40
C PHE A 225 22.85 -9.79 6.74
N ASP A 226 23.87 -9.39 7.51
CA ASP A 226 25.07 -8.74 6.93
C ASP A 226 25.78 -9.73 6.00
N PHE A 227 26.63 -9.23 5.12
CA PHE A 227 27.35 -10.01 4.12
C PHE A 227 28.39 -10.99 4.69
N ASP A 228 28.64 -10.94 5.99
CA ASP A 228 29.39 -11.96 6.70
C ASP A 228 28.53 -13.18 7.12
N ASN A 229 27.23 -13.10 6.85
CA ASN A 229 26.22 -14.11 7.16
C ASN A 229 26.13 -14.46 8.66
N ARG A 230 26.59 -13.54 9.53
CA ARG A 230 26.60 -13.66 10.97
C ARG A 230 25.85 -12.52 11.65
N HIS A 231 26.22 -11.28 11.37
CA HIS A 231 25.56 -10.12 11.93
C HIS A 231 24.19 -9.91 11.29
N LEU A 232 23.31 -9.24 12.01
CA LEU A 232 21.98 -8.88 11.54
C LEU A 232 21.84 -7.38 11.39
N TYR A 233 21.25 -6.94 10.30
CA TYR A 233 20.66 -5.64 10.19
C TYR A 233 19.20 -5.68 10.64
N LEU A 234 18.81 -4.70 11.44
CA LEU A 234 17.44 -4.56 11.95
C LEU A 234 16.88 -3.19 11.64
N TYR A 235 15.58 -3.14 11.50
CA TYR A 235 14.80 -1.95 11.76
C TYR A 235 14.51 -1.89 13.26
N SER A 236 14.93 -0.81 13.96
CA SER A 236 14.80 -0.73 15.41
C SER A 236 14.39 0.66 15.88
N ALA A 237 13.39 0.71 16.76
CA ALA A 237 13.00 1.89 17.51
C ALA A 237 13.39 1.79 19.00
N ARG A 238 14.30 0.88 19.39
CA ARG A 238 14.75 0.73 20.79
C ARG A 238 15.45 2.02 21.26
N GLY A 239 14.95 2.60 22.35
CA GLY A 239 15.48 3.83 22.95
C GLY A 239 15.33 5.09 22.09
N ARG A 240 14.49 5.07 21.05
CA ARG A 240 14.25 6.22 20.16
C ARG A 240 12.80 6.30 19.68
N ASP A 241 12.42 7.49 19.23
CA ASP A 241 11.08 7.73 18.68
C ASP A 241 10.98 7.24 17.22
N LYS A 242 12.02 7.52 16.41
CA LYS A 242 12.02 7.21 14.98
C LYS A 242 12.66 5.85 14.71
N LEU A 243 12.10 5.12 13.73
CA LEU A 243 12.66 3.86 13.25
C LEU A 243 14.02 4.10 12.58
N ALA A 244 15.04 3.41 13.06
CA ALA A 244 16.40 3.47 12.53
C ALA A 244 16.84 2.13 11.94
N PHE A 245 17.85 2.16 11.09
CA PHE A 245 18.55 0.98 10.59
C PHE A 245 19.80 0.76 11.42
N VAL A 246 19.89 -0.39 12.05
CA VAL A 246 20.95 -0.73 12.98
C VAL A 246 21.58 -2.07 12.62
N ARG A 247 22.81 -2.30 13.09
CA ARG A 247 23.52 -3.58 12.99
C ARG A 247 23.79 -4.12 14.37
N ILE A 248 23.56 -5.43 14.56
CA ILE A 248 23.85 -6.14 15.80
C ILE A 248 24.72 -7.37 15.57
N ASP A 249 25.48 -7.75 16.59
CA ASP A 249 26.08 -9.09 16.74
C ASP A 249 25.10 -9.95 17.54
N PRO A 250 24.59 -11.10 17.03
CA PRO A 250 23.71 -11.99 17.80
C PRO A 250 24.28 -12.41 19.17
N ALA A 251 25.60 -12.46 19.32
CA ALA A 251 26.24 -12.74 20.61
C ALA A 251 26.13 -11.57 21.61
N ARG A 252 25.77 -10.36 21.15
CA ARG A 252 25.60 -9.13 21.94
C ARG A 252 24.45 -8.30 21.42
N PRO A 253 23.21 -8.80 21.53
CA PRO A 253 22.04 -8.20 20.87
C PRO A 253 21.65 -6.82 21.41
N ASP A 254 22.14 -6.45 22.59
CA ASP A 254 21.90 -5.13 23.17
C ASP A 254 22.80 -4.04 22.62
N ASP A 255 23.93 -4.40 21.96
CA ASP A 255 24.88 -3.48 21.38
C ASP A 255 24.48 -3.10 19.94
N GLU A 256 23.50 -2.20 19.79
CA GLU A 256 23.08 -1.68 18.48
C GLU A 256 24.09 -0.65 17.96
N THR A 257 24.61 -0.89 16.76
CA THR A 257 25.33 0.13 15.98
C THR A 257 24.35 0.76 14.99
N VAL A 258 24.05 2.06 15.16
CA VAL A 258 23.21 2.80 14.23
C VAL A 258 23.96 2.99 12.91
N VAL A 259 23.39 2.51 11.82
CA VAL A 259 23.89 2.66 10.45
C VAL A 259 23.27 3.88 9.77
N PHE A 260 21.96 4.05 9.95
CA PHE A 260 21.24 5.22 9.48
C PHE A 260 20.01 5.51 10.36
N ALA A 261 19.75 6.78 10.60
CA ALA A 261 18.53 7.27 11.25
C ALA A 261 18.19 8.67 10.73
N SER A 262 16.91 8.97 10.62
CA SER A 262 16.42 10.33 10.40
C SER A 262 15.90 10.91 11.73
N GLU A 263 16.12 12.20 11.95
CA GLU A 263 15.58 12.90 13.12
C GLU A 263 14.10 13.29 12.93
N ALA A 264 13.65 13.40 11.67
CA ALA A 264 12.32 13.93 11.33
C ALA A 264 11.25 12.85 11.19
N VAL A 265 11.59 11.71 10.58
CA VAL A 265 10.64 10.67 10.16
C VAL A 265 11.23 9.28 10.33
N ASP A 266 10.39 8.26 10.28
CA ASP A 266 10.82 6.87 10.24
C ASP A 266 11.57 6.57 8.94
N LEU A 267 12.41 5.57 8.98
CA LEU A 267 13.03 4.97 7.81
C LEU A 267 12.00 4.07 7.10
N ASP A 268 11.90 4.17 5.76
CA ASP A 268 11.03 3.31 4.96
C ASP A 268 11.72 1.99 4.59
N GLY A 269 13.01 2.06 4.21
CA GLY A 269 13.75 0.87 3.82
C GLY A 269 15.21 1.11 3.53
N VAL A 270 15.95 0.00 3.45
CA VAL A 270 17.36 -0.02 3.04
C VAL A 270 17.54 -1.04 1.94
N ALA A 271 18.22 -0.66 0.88
CA ALA A 271 18.61 -1.53 -0.22
C ALA A 271 20.10 -1.88 -0.16
N TYR A 272 20.45 -3.02 -0.72
CA TYR A 272 21.82 -3.48 -0.84
C TYR A 272 22.08 -4.13 -2.20
N SER A 273 23.35 -4.19 -2.58
CA SER A 273 23.82 -4.96 -3.73
C SER A 273 24.32 -6.32 -3.25
N ARG A 274 23.64 -7.39 -3.62
CA ARG A 274 24.05 -8.76 -3.31
C ARG A 274 25.35 -9.12 -4.02
N ARG A 275 25.46 -8.71 -5.29
CA ARG A 275 26.66 -8.94 -6.11
C ARG A 275 27.90 -8.29 -5.54
N ARG A 276 27.81 -7.01 -5.13
CA ARG A 276 28.94 -6.23 -4.62
C ARG A 276 29.11 -6.33 -3.10
N ARG A 277 28.12 -6.91 -2.41
CA ARG A 277 28.07 -7.09 -0.96
C ARG A 277 28.26 -5.78 -0.20
N VAL A 278 27.47 -4.77 -0.58
CA VAL A 278 27.46 -3.44 0.03
C VAL A 278 26.04 -2.92 0.21
N LEU A 279 25.81 -2.15 1.26
CA LEU A 279 24.62 -1.32 1.39
C LEU A 279 24.62 -0.26 0.29
N THR A 280 23.49 0.04 -0.31
CA THR A 280 23.41 0.96 -1.45
C THR A 280 22.69 2.26 -1.10
N LEU A 281 21.49 2.20 -0.57
CA LEU A 281 20.74 3.38 -0.15
C LEU A 281 19.79 3.09 1.01
N ALA A 282 19.49 4.13 1.79
CA ALA A 282 18.36 4.19 2.70
C ALA A 282 17.33 5.17 2.13
N SER A 283 16.04 4.80 2.20
CA SER A 283 14.91 5.62 1.80
C SER A 283 14.06 6.02 3.00
N TYR A 284 13.54 7.23 2.97
CA TYR A 284 12.60 7.76 3.96
C TYR A 284 11.75 8.86 3.31
N GLU A 285 10.61 9.19 3.89
CA GLU A 285 9.71 10.19 3.34
C GLU A 285 9.39 11.28 4.34
N THR A 286 9.75 12.52 4.00
CA THR A 286 9.27 13.73 4.68
C THR A 286 7.94 14.16 4.06
N ASP A 287 7.91 15.26 3.34
CA ASP A 287 6.85 15.66 2.42
C ASP A 287 7.02 15.07 1.00
N ARG A 288 8.20 14.53 0.71
CA ARG A 288 8.59 13.84 -0.53
C ARG A 288 9.57 12.73 -0.24
N PRO A 289 9.73 11.75 -1.15
CA PRO A 289 10.75 10.72 -1.05
C PRO A 289 12.16 11.32 -0.92
N GLN A 290 12.93 10.80 0.02
CA GLN A 290 14.32 11.16 0.30
C GLN A 290 15.20 9.92 0.22
N ARG A 291 16.50 10.11 -0.10
CA ARG A 291 17.48 9.02 -0.18
C ARG A 291 18.78 9.42 0.46
N HIS A 292 19.35 8.49 1.22
CA HIS A 292 20.73 8.54 1.67
C HIS A 292 21.51 7.43 0.96
N PHE A 293 22.55 7.80 0.21
CA PHE A 293 23.37 6.84 -0.53
C PHE A 293 24.58 6.41 0.29
N PHE A 294 24.70 5.10 0.51
CA PHE A 294 25.91 4.48 1.06
C PHE A 294 26.93 4.15 -0.05
N ASP A 295 26.46 4.03 -1.29
CA ASP A 295 27.21 3.56 -2.44
C ASP A 295 27.30 4.63 -3.54
N ALA A 296 28.54 5.00 -3.88
CA ALA A 296 28.81 6.02 -4.89
C ALA A 296 28.42 5.58 -6.32
N GLN A 297 28.45 4.27 -6.63
CA GLN A 297 28.02 3.75 -7.94
C GLN A 297 26.52 3.98 -8.12
N LEU A 298 25.71 3.59 -7.14
CA LEU A 298 24.27 3.79 -7.21
C LEU A 298 23.92 5.29 -7.21
N GLN A 299 24.61 6.11 -6.42
CA GLN A 299 24.45 7.56 -6.45
C GLN A 299 24.73 8.13 -7.84
N GLY A 300 25.76 7.63 -8.53
CA GLY A 300 26.10 8.00 -9.91
C GLY A 300 24.99 7.64 -10.90
N ILE A 301 24.38 6.45 -10.77
CA ILE A 301 23.24 6.01 -11.57
C ILE A 301 22.04 6.97 -11.38
N PHE A 302 21.67 7.28 -10.14
CA PHE A 302 20.58 8.23 -9.87
C PHE A 302 20.87 9.61 -10.42
N ALA A 303 22.11 10.10 -10.33
CA ALA A 303 22.51 11.38 -10.91
C ALA A 303 22.40 11.39 -12.45
N ALA A 304 22.74 10.26 -13.10
CA ALA A 304 22.60 10.11 -14.55
C ALA A 304 21.14 10.09 -14.99
N LEU A 305 20.30 9.34 -14.27
CA LEU A 305 18.86 9.29 -14.52
C LEU A 305 18.20 10.65 -14.31
N GLN A 306 18.54 11.38 -13.25
CA GLN A 306 17.99 12.70 -12.97
C GLN A 306 18.35 13.73 -14.04
N ARG A 307 19.54 13.64 -14.67
CA ARG A 307 19.90 14.48 -15.82
C ARG A 307 19.07 14.18 -17.06
N GLN A 308 18.73 12.90 -17.29
CA GLN A 308 17.97 12.46 -18.47
C GLN A 308 16.45 12.65 -18.27
N LEU A 309 15.97 12.64 -17.02
CA LEU A 309 14.55 12.73 -16.64
C LEU A 309 14.32 13.92 -15.67
N PRO A 310 14.58 15.15 -16.10
CA PRO A 310 14.52 16.32 -15.22
C PRO A 310 13.10 16.57 -14.70
N GLY A 311 12.99 16.89 -13.41
CA GLY A 311 11.72 17.22 -12.77
C GLY A 311 10.83 16.00 -12.43
N LEU A 312 11.25 14.79 -12.76
CA LEU A 312 10.56 13.57 -12.38
C LEU A 312 11.27 12.90 -11.18
N GLU A 313 10.47 12.28 -10.34
CA GLU A 313 10.96 11.34 -9.33
C GLU A 313 11.31 10.03 -10.03
N VAL A 314 12.49 9.47 -9.73
CA VAL A 314 12.97 8.23 -10.34
C VAL A 314 13.18 7.15 -9.29
N SER A 315 12.82 5.92 -9.63
CA SER A 315 13.09 4.74 -8.80
C SER A 315 13.50 3.54 -9.64
N LEU A 316 14.36 2.69 -9.09
CA LEU A 316 14.74 1.42 -9.70
C LEU A 316 13.75 0.35 -9.24
N GLN A 317 13.06 -0.27 -10.19
CA GLN A 317 11.98 -1.24 -9.94
C GLN A 317 12.47 -2.70 -10.02
N ALA A 318 13.48 -2.94 -10.85
CA ALA A 318 14.11 -4.24 -11.04
C ALA A 318 15.51 -4.05 -11.64
N SER A 319 16.36 -5.05 -11.48
CA SER A 319 17.64 -5.15 -12.18
C SER A 319 17.89 -6.59 -12.60
N ASN A 320 18.80 -6.78 -13.56
CA ASN A 320 19.39 -8.08 -13.80
C ASN A 320 20.44 -8.41 -12.70
N ARG A 321 20.88 -9.67 -12.64
CA ARG A 321 21.85 -10.12 -11.64
C ARG A 321 23.22 -9.43 -11.76
N ALA A 322 23.57 -8.96 -12.97
CA ALA A 322 24.80 -8.19 -13.19
C ALA A 322 24.75 -6.76 -12.66
N GLU A 323 23.57 -6.25 -12.28
CA GLU A 323 23.31 -4.88 -11.82
C GLU A 323 23.84 -3.81 -12.83
N ASP A 324 23.68 -4.08 -14.11
CA ASP A 324 24.06 -3.16 -15.19
C ASP A 324 22.89 -2.80 -16.10
N LEU A 325 21.76 -3.51 -15.98
CA LEU A 325 20.51 -3.24 -16.66
C LEU A 325 19.39 -3.06 -15.62
N PHE A 326 18.67 -1.93 -15.69
CA PHE A 326 17.66 -1.57 -14.69
C PHE A 326 16.33 -1.20 -15.34
N VAL A 327 15.24 -1.66 -14.78
CA VAL A 327 13.91 -1.09 -15.03
C VAL A 327 13.75 0.14 -14.14
N VAL A 328 13.54 1.30 -14.77
CA VAL A 328 13.39 2.59 -14.11
C VAL A 328 11.95 3.06 -14.22
N ALA A 329 11.36 3.45 -13.09
CA ALA A 329 10.13 4.23 -13.07
C ALA A 329 10.46 5.71 -12.95
N ALA A 330 9.82 6.54 -13.77
CA ALA A 330 9.88 7.98 -13.67
C ALA A 330 8.45 8.53 -13.61
N HIS A 331 8.13 9.32 -12.57
CA HIS A 331 6.78 9.83 -12.30
C HIS A 331 6.81 11.19 -11.61
N SER A 332 5.64 11.79 -11.44
CA SER A 332 5.45 12.95 -10.57
C SER A 332 4.06 12.88 -9.91
N ASP A 333 3.69 13.93 -9.20
CA ASP A 333 2.33 14.11 -8.68
C ASP A 333 1.28 14.34 -9.80
N GLN A 334 1.71 14.74 -10.99
CA GLN A 334 0.84 15.06 -12.14
C GLN A 334 0.80 13.94 -13.19
N THR A 335 1.66 12.93 -13.11
CA THR A 335 1.67 11.82 -14.06
C THR A 335 2.12 10.53 -13.38
N PRO A 336 1.46 9.38 -13.65
CA PRO A 336 1.96 8.07 -13.26
C PRO A 336 3.25 7.73 -14.02
N GLY A 337 3.60 8.55 -15.02
CA GLY A 337 4.85 8.55 -15.73
C GLY A 337 5.05 7.39 -16.68
N ALA A 338 6.31 7.02 -16.84
CA ALA A 338 6.75 6.02 -17.79
C ALA A 338 7.69 5.00 -17.13
N ARG A 339 7.92 3.91 -17.83
CA ARG A 339 8.91 2.90 -17.50
C ARG A 339 9.97 2.86 -18.58
N TYR A 340 11.20 2.73 -18.13
CA TYR A 340 12.38 2.73 -18.99
C TYR A 340 13.25 1.54 -18.66
N LEU A 341 14.03 1.10 -19.64
CA LEU A 341 15.16 0.22 -19.47
C LEU A 341 16.44 1.06 -19.54
N TYR A 342 17.23 1.05 -18.47
CA TYR A 342 18.46 1.80 -18.35
C TYR A 342 19.67 0.86 -18.39
N ASP A 343 20.54 1.04 -19.38
CA ASP A 343 21.83 0.39 -19.50
C ASP A 343 22.89 1.28 -18.84
N ALA A 344 23.34 0.87 -17.66
CA ALA A 344 24.28 1.65 -16.86
C ALA A 344 25.70 1.68 -17.44
N GLN A 345 26.06 0.72 -18.30
CA GLN A 345 27.36 0.69 -18.95
C GLN A 345 27.45 1.69 -20.13
N ARG A 346 26.32 1.90 -20.82
CA ARG A 346 26.23 2.81 -21.97
C ARG A 346 25.62 4.15 -21.64
N ASP A 347 25.14 4.35 -20.42
CA ASP A 347 24.33 5.52 -19.99
C ASP A 347 23.15 5.81 -20.94
N THR A 348 22.44 4.75 -21.36
CA THR A 348 21.33 4.85 -22.30
C THR A 348 20.01 4.45 -21.66
N LEU A 349 18.97 5.23 -21.96
CA LEU A 349 17.62 5.07 -21.47
C LEU A 349 16.68 4.75 -22.63
N THR A 350 16.06 3.57 -22.61
CA THR A 350 15.08 3.12 -23.61
C THR A 350 13.68 3.15 -23.03
N LEU A 351 12.74 3.85 -23.65
CA LEU A 351 11.34 3.88 -23.21
C LEU A 351 10.69 2.50 -23.41
N LEU A 352 10.14 1.94 -22.35
CA LEU A 352 9.34 0.71 -22.38
C LEU A 352 7.84 0.99 -22.55
N GLY A 353 7.36 2.08 -21.99
CA GLY A 353 5.97 2.51 -22.13
C GLY A 353 5.58 3.58 -21.12
N GLU A 354 4.58 4.36 -21.48
CA GLU A 354 3.89 5.28 -20.59
C GLU A 354 2.71 4.57 -19.92
N LEU A 355 2.49 4.82 -18.62
CA LEU A 355 1.38 4.16 -17.91
C LEU A 355 0.03 4.72 -18.28
N ASN A 356 -0.06 6.02 -18.52
CA ASN A 356 -1.32 6.68 -18.92
C ASN A 356 -1.07 7.83 -19.89
N PRO A 357 -0.79 7.56 -21.17
CA PRO A 357 -0.53 8.60 -22.17
C PRO A 357 -1.78 9.40 -22.56
N ALA A 358 -2.98 8.93 -22.17
CA ALA A 358 -4.24 9.58 -22.51
C ALA A 358 -4.50 10.87 -21.72
N ILE A 359 -3.82 11.06 -20.59
CA ILE A 359 -3.99 12.22 -19.70
C ILE A 359 -2.70 13.03 -19.67
N PRO A 360 -2.68 14.23 -20.27
CA PRO A 360 -1.52 15.13 -20.18
C PRO A 360 -1.26 15.58 -18.74
N ALA A 361 -0.02 15.59 -18.31
CA ALA A 361 0.38 16.05 -16.97
C ALA A 361 -0.04 17.52 -16.70
N ALA A 362 -0.08 18.36 -17.73
CA ALA A 362 -0.50 19.75 -17.61
C ALA A 362 -1.98 19.93 -17.20
N ASP A 363 -2.83 18.92 -17.41
CA ASP A 363 -4.23 18.93 -17.01
C ASP A 363 -4.43 18.44 -15.55
N MET A 364 -3.37 17.94 -14.92
CA MET A 364 -3.40 17.32 -13.59
C MET A 364 -2.92 18.30 -12.51
N ALA A 365 -3.49 18.17 -11.32
CA ALA A 365 -3.17 19.01 -10.19
C ALA A 365 -1.81 18.68 -9.59
N ARG A 366 -1.15 19.70 -9.04
CA ARG A 366 0.00 19.50 -8.15
C ARG A 366 -0.47 19.08 -6.76
N MET A 367 0.27 18.19 -6.15
CA MET A 367 0.07 17.74 -4.79
C MET A 367 0.95 18.56 -3.85
N GLN A 368 0.32 19.43 -3.05
CA GLN A 368 1.00 20.35 -2.14
C GLN A 368 1.05 19.74 -0.74
N ALA A 369 2.23 19.61 -0.17
CA ALA A 369 2.35 19.25 1.24
C ALA A 369 1.81 20.39 2.11
N VAL A 370 0.98 20.05 3.08
CA VAL A 370 0.35 20.98 4.02
C VAL A 370 0.48 20.47 5.45
N GLN A 371 0.36 21.41 6.40
CA GLN A 371 0.32 21.11 7.82
C GLN A 371 -0.73 22.01 8.49
N TYR A 372 -1.43 21.44 9.45
CA TYR A 372 -2.33 22.20 10.32
C TYR A 372 -2.22 21.69 11.76
N THR A 373 -2.71 22.46 12.71
CA THR A 373 -2.68 22.11 14.13
C THR A 373 -4.06 21.60 14.52
N SER A 374 -4.13 20.39 15.05
CA SER A 374 -5.33 19.83 15.67
C SER A 374 -5.66 20.61 16.96
N ARG A 375 -6.91 20.54 17.40
CA ARG A 375 -7.45 21.28 18.57
C ARG A 375 -6.69 21.07 19.87
N ASP A 376 -5.99 19.96 20.01
CA ASP A 376 -5.15 19.63 21.17
C ASP A 376 -3.66 20.00 20.98
N GLY A 377 -3.31 20.64 19.86
CA GLY A 377 -1.98 21.16 19.60
C GLY A 377 -1.08 20.23 18.78
N LEU A 378 -1.54 19.02 18.41
CA LEU A 378 -0.77 18.10 17.56
C LEU A 378 -0.67 18.64 16.13
N THR A 379 0.53 18.62 15.55
CA THR A 379 0.72 18.95 14.13
C THR A 379 0.32 17.77 13.27
N ILE A 380 -0.60 18.00 12.34
CA ILE A 380 -1.08 17.02 11.36
C ILE A 380 -0.51 17.38 10.00
N HIS A 381 0.12 16.40 9.37
CA HIS A 381 0.68 16.50 8.02
C HIS A 381 -0.34 16.01 7.00
N GLY A 382 -0.28 16.51 5.79
CA GLY A 382 -1.16 16.07 4.72
C GLY A 382 -0.78 16.62 3.37
N TYR A 383 -1.65 16.37 2.41
CA TYR A 383 -1.51 16.85 1.04
C TYR A 383 -2.81 17.50 0.57
N LEU A 384 -2.68 18.62 -0.10
CA LEU A 384 -3.77 19.37 -0.71
C LEU A 384 -3.59 19.41 -2.22
N SER A 385 -4.59 18.96 -2.95
CA SER A 385 -4.66 19.04 -4.41
C SER A 385 -5.79 19.97 -4.81
N LEU A 386 -5.47 21.02 -5.58
CA LEU A 386 -6.40 22.07 -5.99
C LEU A 386 -6.74 21.97 -7.47
N PRO A 387 -7.99 22.25 -7.89
CA PRO A 387 -8.39 22.16 -9.28
C PRO A 387 -7.63 23.18 -10.15
N VAL A 388 -7.02 22.67 -11.22
CA VAL A 388 -6.24 23.47 -12.18
C VAL A 388 -7.11 24.56 -12.81
N GLY A 389 -6.56 25.77 -12.94
CA GLY A 389 -7.26 26.89 -13.58
C GLY A 389 -8.42 27.47 -12.77
N ARG A 390 -8.53 27.12 -11.48
CA ARG A 390 -9.49 27.73 -10.55
C ARG A 390 -8.77 28.41 -9.41
N GLU A 391 -9.35 29.49 -8.94
CA GLU A 391 -8.91 30.19 -7.74
C GLU A 391 -9.17 29.29 -6.52
N ALA A 392 -8.20 29.19 -5.60
CA ALA A 392 -8.32 28.41 -4.36
C ALA A 392 -9.21 29.13 -3.34
N ARG A 393 -10.46 29.35 -3.70
CA ARG A 393 -11.41 30.11 -2.89
C ARG A 393 -12.82 29.56 -3.02
N HIS A 394 -13.43 29.26 -1.86
CA HIS A 394 -14.80 28.74 -1.77
C HIS A 394 -15.07 27.56 -2.73
N LEU A 395 -14.12 26.64 -2.81
CA LEU A 395 -14.22 25.43 -3.63
C LEU A 395 -15.11 24.38 -2.97
N PRO A 396 -15.76 23.53 -3.75
CA PRO A 396 -16.26 22.27 -3.23
C PRO A 396 -15.06 21.39 -2.86
N VAL A 397 -15.13 20.72 -1.70
CA VAL A 397 -14.00 19.97 -1.13
C VAL A 397 -14.38 18.52 -0.91
N ILE A 398 -13.45 17.61 -1.15
CA ILE A 398 -13.49 16.23 -0.70
C ILE A 398 -12.38 16.01 0.31
N VAL A 399 -12.76 15.59 1.50
CA VAL A 399 -11.86 15.16 2.55
C VAL A 399 -11.67 13.66 2.40
N ASN A 400 -10.42 13.22 2.23
CA ASN A 400 -10.10 11.85 1.86
C ASN A 400 -9.15 11.22 2.89
N PRO A 401 -9.67 10.72 4.04
CA PRO A 401 -8.88 9.98 5.00
C PRO A 401 -8.45 8.63 4.43
N HIS A 402 -7.17 8.29 4.61
CA HIS A 402 -6.63 7.01 4.14
C HIS A 402 -7.11 5.81 4.97
N GLY A 403 -7.01 4.62 4.39
CA GLY A 403 -7.22 3.34 5.07
C GLY A 403 -6.06 2.96 6.00
N GLY A 404 -6.18 1.82 6.64
CA GLY A 404 -5.21 1.30 7.59
C GLY A 404 -5.84 1.05 8.96
N PRO A 405 -5.73 1.94 9.96
CA PRO A 405 -5.22 3.33 9.96
C PRO A 405 -3.70 3.46 10.03
N TRP A 406 -3.01 2.37 10.31
CA TRP A 406 -1.55 2.31 10.46
C TRP A 406 -0.87 2.25 9.08
N ALA A 407 -1.08 3.30 8.32
CA ALA A 407 -0.56 3.59 6.99
C ALA A 407 -0.33 5.10 6.88
N ARG A 408 -0.06 5.61 5.70
CA ARG A 408 0.00 7.05 5.41
C ARG A 408 -0.30 7.33 3.96
N ASP A 409 -0.75 8.55 3.68
CA ASP A 409 -0.67 9.13 2.35
C ASP A 409 0.75 9.64 2.08
N SER A 410 1.21 9.45 0.86
CA SER A 410 2.53 9.81 0.35
C SER A 410 2.42 10.69 -0.88
N TRP A 411 3.47 11.48 -1.15
CA TRP A 411 3.52 12.31 -2.35
C TRP A 411 3.63 11.46 -3.61
N GLY A 412 2.82 11.81 -4.61
CA GLY A 412 2.87 11.19 -5.92
C GLY A 412 1.56 11.27 -6.68
N TYR A 413 1.49 10.58 -7.82
CA TYR A 413 0.28 10.48 -8.62
C TYR A 413 -0.74 9.55 -7.97
N ASN A 414 -1.90 10.08 -7.65
CA ASN A 414 -3.05 9.30 -7.18
C ASN A 414 -4.20 9.47 -8.18
N PRO A 415 -4.65 8.40 -8.88
CA PRO A 415 -5.68 8.51 -9.91
C PRO A 415 -7.03 8.95 -9.36
N GLU A 416 -7.41 8.58 -8.13
CA GLU A 416 -8.65 9.02 -7.49
C GLU A 416 -8.62 10.51 -7.21
N VAL A 417 -7.54 11.00 -6.60
CA VAL A 417 -7.35 12.42 -6.30
C VAL A 417 -7.37 13.22 -7.60
N GLN A 418 -6.63 12.79 -8.61
CA GLN A 418 -6.58 13.49 -9.91
C GLN A 418 -7.92 13.47 -10.62
N PHE A 419 -8.66 12.37 -10.54
CA PHE A 419 -10.02 12.28 -11.04
C PHE A 419 -10.94 13.32 -10.37
N LEU A 420 -10.97 13.35 -9.03
CA LEU A 420 -11.82 14.25 -8.25
C LEU A 420 -11.45 15.72 -8.51
N VAL A 421 -10.17 16.02 -8.56
CA VAL A 421 -9.68 17.39 -8.85
C VAL A 421 -10.02 17.81 -10.28
N ASN A 422 -9.95 16.91 -11.25
CA ASN A 422 -10.36 17.18 -12.64
C ASN A 422 -11.87 17.45 -12.76
N ARG A 423 -12.70 16.99 -11.80
CA ARG A 423 -14.13 17.34 -11.67
C ARG A 423 -14.34 18.68 -10.98
N GLY A 424 -13.29 19.30 -10.48
CA GLY A 424 -13.30 20.64 -9.89
C GLY A 424 -13.42 20.68 -8.37
N TYR A 425 -13.20 19.57 -7.70
CA TYR A 425 -13.11 19.48 -6.24
C TYR A 425 -11.67 19.77 -5.78
N ALA A 426 -11.51 20.48 -4.66
CA ALA A 426 -10.26 20.42 -3.91
C ALA A 426 -10.25 19.13 -3.10
N VAL A 427 -9.09 18.47 -2.98
CA VAL A 427 -8.98 17.20 -2.21
C VAL A 427 -7.93 17.40 -1.12
N LEU A 428 -8.32 17.15 0.13
CA LEU A 428 -7.44 17.10 1.29
C LEU A 428 -7.24 15.65 1.72
N GLN A 429 -6.01 15.19 1.67
CA GLN A 429 -5.53 13.94 2.25
C GLN A 429 -4.74 14.28 3.51
N MET A 430 -5.08 13.71 4.65
CA MET A 430 -4.39 13.98 5.91
C MET A 430 -3.85 12.71 6.53
N ASN A 431 -2.63 12.80 7.07
CA ASN A 431 -2.03 11.78 7.90
C ASN A 431 -2.38 12.09 9.37
N PHE A 432 -3.59 11.67 9.78
CA PHE A 432 -4.10 11.83 11.14
C PHE A 432 -3.24 11.04 12.13
N ARG A 433 -3.31 11.37 13.45
CA ARG A 433 -2.59 10.60 14.48
C ARG A 433 -2.85 9.10 14.33
N GLY A 434 -1.84 8.29 14.59
CA GLY A 434 -1.88 6.84 14.31
C GLY A 434 -1.32 6.46 12.95
N SER A 435 -1.17 7.42 11.99
CA SER A 435 -0.46 7.18 10.73
C SER A 435 1.00 6.81 10.97
N THR A 436 1.56 5.96 10.10
CA THR A 436 2.96 5.53 10.16
C THR A 436 3.91 6.54 9.52
N GLY A 437 5.21 6.39 9.77
CA GLY A 437 6.26 7.23 9.19
C GLY A 437 6.63 8.47 10.00
N TYR A 438 5.84 8.83 11.01
CA TYR A 438 6.06 10.03 11.83
C TYR A 438 6.62 9.72 13.22
N GLY A 439 7.06 8.48 13.45
CA GLY A 439 7.60 8.01 14.71
C GLY A 439 6.58 7.41 15.65
N ARG A 440 7.12 6.79 16.70
CA ARG A 440 6.36 6.03 17.69
C ARG A 440 5.32 6.89 18.43
N ALA A 441 5.69 8.09 18.88
CA ALA A 441 4.79 8.96 19.63
C ALA A 441 3.55 9.37 18.82
N PHE A 442 3.72 9.65 17.53
CA PHE A 442 2.61 9.99 16.64
C PHE A 442 1.71 8.79 16.37
N TRP A 443 2.30 7.61 16.19
CA TRP A 443 1.59 6.35 15.99
C TRP A 443 0.79 5.96 17.25
N GLU A 444 1.42 5.99 18.44
CA GLU A 444 0.76 5.68 19.72
C GLU A 444 -0.36 6.68 20.08
N ALA A 445 -0.26 7.93 19.62
CA ALA A 445 -1.31 8.93 19.83
C ALA A 445 -2.67 8.53 19.23
N GLY A 446 -2.69 7.57 18.29
CA GLY A 446 -3.91 7.00 17.72
C GLY A 446 -4.53 5.84 18.51
N PHE A 447 -3.85 5.31 19.55
CA PHE A 447 -4.34 4.14 20.28
C PHE A 447 -5.57 4.46 21.11
N GLY A 448 -6.61 3.66 20.94
CA GLY A 448 -7.91 3.89 21.58
C GLY A 448 -8.63 5.15 21.11
N GLN A 449 -8.21 5.75 19.97
CA GLN A 449 -8.73 7.04 19.50
C GLN A 449 -9.60 6.95 18.23
N TRP A 450 -10.00 5.75 17.83
CA TRP A 450 -10.94 5.59 16.72
C TRP A 450 -12.26 6.30 17.02
N GLY A 451 -12.70 7.22 16.14
CA GLY A 451 -13.89 8.04 16.31
C GLY A 451 -13.76 9.14 17.40
N LEU A 452 -12.58 9.31 17.98
CA LEU A 452 -12.24 10.36 18.96
C LEU A 452 -11.20 11.31 18.36
N ALA A 453 -10.03 11.45 18.99
CA ALA A 453 -9.00 12.40 18.53
C ALA A 453 -8.53 12.15 17.08
N MET A 454 -8.54 10.91 16.58
CA MET A 454 -8.27 10.63 15.16
C MET A 454 -9.33 11.25 14.25
N GLN A 455 -10.61 11.25 14.67
CA GLN A 455 -11.69 11.92 13.94
C GLN A 455 -11.63 13.44 14.09
N ASP A 456 -11.19 13.93 15.27
CA ASP A 456 -10.96 15.35 15.51
C ASP A 456 -9.88 15.90 14.56
N ASP A 457 -8.80 15.16 14.32
CA ASP A 457 -7.75 15.55 13.34
C ASP A 457 -8.34 15.77 11.94
N ILE A 458 -9.25 14.89 11.51
CA ILE A 458 -9.94 15.01 10.21
C ILE A 458 -10.86 16.25 10.21
N THR A 459 -11.65 16.41 11.26
CA THR A 459 -12.58 17.56 11.41
C THR A 459 -11.82 18.90 11.44
N ASP A 460 -10.69 18.94 12.14
CA ASP A 460 -9.85 20.14 12.24
C ASP A 460 -9.17 20.47 10.90
N GLY A 461 -8.87 19.46 10.08
CA GLY A 461 -8.44 19.67 8.68
C GLY A 461 -9.52 20.32 7.82
N VAL A 462 -10.79 19.94 8.01
CA VAL A 462 -11.93 20.60 7.35
C VAL A 462 -12.03 22.04 7.82
N GLN A 463 -11.98 22.29 9.12
CA GLN A 463 -12.06 23.64 9.68
C GLN A 463 -10.91 24.51 9.19
N TRP A 464 -9.69 23.96 9.14
CA TRP A 464 -8.53 24.65 8.58
C TRP A 464 -8.77 25.10 7.14
N LEU A 465 -9.34 24.25 6.25
CA LEU A 465 -9.67 24.65 4.87
C LEU A 465 -10.73 25.76 4.81
N ILE A 466 -11.71 25.75 5.71
CA ILE A 466 -12.74 26.81 5.82
C ILE A 466 -12.08 28.14 6.24
N ASP A 467 -11.25 28.09 7.28
CA ASP A 467 -10.56 29.27 7.83
C ASP A 467 -9.57 29.90 6.85
N GLN A 468 -8.94 29.07 5.98
CA GLN A 468 -8.11 29.54 4.86
C GLN A 468 -8.96 30.12 3.71
N GLY A 469 -10.30 30.04 3.76
CA GLY A 469 -11.19 30.49 2.69
C GLY A 469 -11.16 29.61 1.43
N ILE A 470 -10.50 28.45 1.49
CA ILE A 470 -10.40 27.48 0.39
C ILE A 470 -11.73 26.75 0.21
N ALA A 471 -12.28 26.21 1.30
CA ALA A 471 -13.52 25.45 1.28
C ALA A 471 -14.77 26.33 1.33
N ASP A 472 -15.78 25.97 0.54
CA ASP A 472 -17.16 26.38 0.79
C ASP A 472 -17.76 25.47 1.87
N PRO A 473 -18.12 25.97 3.06
CA PRO A 473 -18.59 25.14 4.16
C PRO A 473 -19.89 24.39 3.87
N LYS A 474 -20.60 24.74 2.80
CA LYS A 474 -21.83 24.05 2.37
C LYS A 474 -21.59 22.96 1.32
N ARG A 475 -20.36 22.81 0.84
CA ARG A 475 -19.99 21.90 -0.24
C ARG A 475 -18.77 21.06 0.11
N ILE A 476 -18.82 20.41 1.25
CA ILE A 476 -17.77 19.51 1.72
C ILE A 476 -18.31 18.09 1.75
N ALA A 477 -17.62 17.17 1.13
CA ALA A 477 -17.88 15.74 1.25
C ALA A 477 -16.70 15.03 1.94
N ILE A 478 -16.97 13.87 2.51
CA ILE A 478 -15.97 12.94 3.01
C ILE A 478 -16.05 11.64 2.21
N TYR A 479 -14.90 11.11 1.79
CA TYR A 479 -14.77 9.87 1.05
C TYR A 479 -13.54 9.11 1.53
N GLY A 480 -13.68 7.85 1.87
CA GLY A 480 -12.55 7.00 2.23
C GLY A 480 -12.86 5.52 2.12
N ALA A 481 -11.79 4.72 2.11
CA ALA A 481 -11.85 3.27 2.01
C ALA A 481 -11.32 2.60 3.28
N SER A 482 -11.89 1.44 3.66
CA SER A 482 -11.46 0.65 4.81
C SER A 482 -11.56 1.44 6.12
N TYR A 483 -10.46 1.69 6.84
CA TYR A 483 -10.47 2.64 7.95
C TYR A 483 -10.95 4.04 7.52
N GLY A 484 -10.59 4.51 6.32
CA GLY A 484 -11.10 5.76 5.75
C GLY A 484 -12.62 5.75 5.55
N GLY A 485 -13.20 4.57 5.23
CA GLY A 485 -14.63 4.32 5.22
C GLY A 485 -15.26 4.42 6.62
N TYR A 486 -14.62 3.83 7.63
CA TYR A 486 -14.98 4.03 9.03
C TYR A 486 -14.98 5.53 9.41
N ALA A 487 -13.90 6.24 9.07
CA ALA A 487 -13.78 7.67 9.35
C ALA A 487 -14.86 8.49 8.63
N THR A 488 -15.25 8.06 7.43
CA THR A 488 -16.37 8.63 6.69
C THR A 488 -17.69 8.46 7.44
N LEU A 489 -18.01 7.22 7.87
CA LEU A 489 -19.20 6.92 8.65
C LEU A 489 -19.19 7.61 10.01
N ALA A 490 -18.04 7.63 10.71
CA ALA A 490 -17.86 8.36 11.96
C ALA A 490 -18.07 9.87 11.76
N GLY A 491 -17.58 10.44 10.68
CA GLY A 491 -17.78 11.84 10.33
C GLY A 491 -19.26 12.22 10.24
N VAL A 492 -20.07 11.42 9.55
CA VAL A 492 -21.50 11.71 9.38
C VAL A 492 -22.36 11.34 10.59
N THR A 493 -21.82 10.59 11.56
CA THR A 493 -22.52 10.31 12.83
C THR A 493 -22.13 11.24 13.96
N LEU A 494 -20.87 11.67 14.02
CA LEU A 494 -20.34 12.49 15.12
C LEU A 494 -20.41 13.99 14.80
N THR A 495 -20.29 14.35 13.51
CA THR A 495 -20.40 15.74 13.01
C THR A 495 -21.41 15.84 11.87
N PRO A 496 -22.70 15.47 12.07
CA PRO A 496 -23.68 15.25 11.01
C PRO A 496 -24.00 16.48 10.12
N HIS A 497 -23.62 17.68 10.55
CA HIS A 497 -23.88 18.92 9.80
C HIS A 497 -22.64 19.44 9.04
N LEU A 498 -21.51 18.75 9.16
CA LEU A 498 -20.25 19.19 8.55
C LEU A 498 -20.18 18.84 7.05
N TYR A 499 -20.80 17.73 6.67
CA TYR A 499 -20.68 17.16 5.33
C TYR A 499 -21.98 17.24 4.56
N ALA A 500 -21.92 17.70 3.30
CA ALA A 500 -23.04 17.72 2.36
C ALA A 500 -23.28 16.35 1.70
N ALA A 501 -22.27 15.47 1.66
CA ALA A 501 -22.31 14.12 1.13
C ALA A 501 -21.22 13.25 1.73
N ALA A 502 -21.41 11.94 1.72
CA ALA A 502 -20.38 10.99 2.17
C ALA A 502 -20.36 9.74 1.30
N VAL A 503 -19.16 9.21 1.04
CA VAL A 503 -18.96 7.96 0.29
C VAL A 503 -18.12 7.01 1.13
N ASP A 504 -18.74 5.92 1.57
CA ASP A 504 -18.10 4.85 2.30
C ASP A 504 -17.73 3.71 1.35
N TYR A 505 -16.46 3.36 1.29
CA TYR A 505 -15.96 2.27 0.47
C TYR A 505 -15.31 1.20 1.35
N VAL A 506 -15.93 0.01 1.41
CA VAL A 506 -15.48 -1.15 2.20
C VAL A 506 -15.15 -0.79 3.66
N GLY A 507 -15.95 0.07 4.27
CA GLY A 507 -15.67 0.65 5.59
C GLY A 507 -16.23 -0.15 6.76
N VAL A 508 -15.55 -0.05 7.91
CA VAL A 508 -16.00 -0.60 9.18
C VAL A 508 -17.15 0.26 9.73
N SER A 509 -18.26 -0.35 10.10
CA SER A 509 -19.41 0.36 10.66
C SER A 509 -19.64 0.12 12.16
N ASN A 510 -19.12 -1.02 12.67
CA ASN A 510 -19.32 -1.43 14.06
C ASN A 510 -18.05 -2.12 14.59
N LEU A 511 -17.41 -1.50 15.58
CA LEU A 511 -16.13 -1.98 16.13
C LEU A 511 -16.24 -3.34 16.83
N PHE A 512 -17.42 -3.70 17.35
CA PHE A 512 -17.64 -5.01 17.95
C PHE A 512 -17.65 -6.13 16.90
N THR A 513 -18.41 -5.94 15.83
CA THR A 513 -18.52 -6.95 14.76
C THR A 513 -17.23 -7.04 13.97
N PHE A 514 -16.56 -5.91 13.71
CA PHE A 514 -15.25 -5.89 13.07
C PHE A 514 -14.21 -6.72 13.84
N LEU A 515 -14.02 -6.46 15.14
CA LEU A 515 -13.07 -7.21 15.96
C LEU A 515 -13.44 -8.68 16.12
N GLY A 516 -14.75 -9.00 16.04
CA GLY A 516 -15.26 -10.38 16.10
C GLY A 516 -15.17 -11.17 14.80
N THR A 517 -14.95 -10.51 13.66
CA THR A 517 -14.97 -11.15 12.32
C THR A 517 -13.67 -11.01 11.54
N ILE A 518 -12.56 -10.71 12.22
CA ILE A 518 -11.23 -10.65 11.58
C ILE A 518 -10.87 -12.01 10.94
N PRO A 519 -10.13 -12.00 9.82
CA PRO A 519 -9.72 -13.25 9.17
C PRO A 519 -8.83 -14.10 10.09
N PRO A 520 -8.85 -15.44 9.95
CA PRO A 520 -8.12 -16.34 10.84
C PRO A 520 -6.63 -15.98 11.00
N TYR A 521 -5.96 -15.60 9.94
CA TYR A 521 -4.53 -15.24 9.95
C TYR A 521 -4.22 -13.88 10.64
N TRP A 522 -5.25 -13.12 11.10
CA TRP A 522 -5.08 -11.96 11.97
C TRP A 522 -5.25 -12.27 13.46
N LYS A 523 -5.77 -13.46 13.80
CA LYS A 523 -5.99 -13.84 15.21
C LYS A 523 -4.75 -13.76 16.11
N PRO A 524 -3.53 -14.12 15.64
CA PRO A 524 -2.33 -13.90 16.45
C PRO A 524 -2.09 -12.44 16.85
N MET A 525 -2.66 -11.49 16.09
CA MET A 525 -2.57 -10.05 16.36
C MET A 525 -3.80 -9.48 17.08
N LEU A 526 -4.81 -10.29 17.40
CA LEU A 526 -6.08 -9.79 17.98
C LEU A 526 -5.88 -8.99 19.27
N VAL A 527 -5.02 -9.49 20.17
CA VAL A 527 -4.73 -8.81 21.44
C VAL A 527 -4.09 -7.43 21.19
N LYS A 528 -3.18 -7.34 20.24
CA LYS A 528 -2.59 -6.08 19.79
C LYS A 528 -3.66 -5.16 19.19
N MET A 529 -4.55 -5.67 18.35
CA MET A 529 -5.65 -4.89 17.79
C MET A 529 -6.58 -4.36 18.88
N GLN A 530 -6.90 -5.17 19.88
CA GLN A 530 -7.70 -4.74 21.04
C GLN A 530 -6.98 -3.64 21.85
N ALA A 531 -5.68 -3.75 22.06
CA ALA A 531 -4.90 -2.71 22.72
C ALA A 531 -4.86 -1.39 21.93
N MET A 532 -4.89 -1.45 20.60
CA MET A 532 -4.81 -0.27 19.72
C MET A 532 -6.18 0.31 19.36
N VAL A 533 -7.23 -0.50 19.26
CA VAL A 533 -8.59 -0.08 18.91
C VAL A 533 -9.48 0.01 20.16
N GLY A 534 -9.52 -1.08 20.91
CA GLY A 534 -10.32 -1.23 22.13
C GLY A 534 -10.75 -2.67 22.38
N ASP A 535 -10.87 -3.02 23.62
CA ASP A 535 -11.32 -4.34 24.07
C ASP A 535 -12.86 -4.37 24.08
N PRO A 536 -13.53 -5.29 23.35
CA PRO A 536 -14.99 -5.40 23.31
C PRO A 536 -15.65 -5.64 24.68
N GLU A 537 -14.92 -6.20 25.67
CA GLU A 537 -15.43 -6.43 27.01
C GLU A 537 -15.13 -5.26 27.95
N ALA A 538 -13.90 -4.74 27.93
CA ALA A 538 -13.46 -3.68 28.84
C ALA A 538 -13.88 -2.28 28.37
N ASP A 539 -13.96 -2.03 27.07
CA ASP A 539 -14.18 -0.70 26.47
C ASP A 539 -15.58 -0.53 25.86
N GLN A 540 -16.58 -1.32 26.30
CA GLN A 540 -17.93 -1.37 25.70
C GLN A 540 -18.55 0.00 25.44
N ALA A 541 -18.52 0.89 26.44
CA ALA A 541 -19.14 2.21 26.32
C ALA A 541 -18.46 3.07 25.25
N ARG A 542 -17.13 3.03 25.17
CA ARG A 542 -16.34 3.77 24.18
C ARG A 542 -16.56 3.22 22.78
N LEU A 543 -16.46 1.90 22.60
CA LEU A 543 -16.69 1.25 21.31
C LEU A 543 -18.12 1.47 20.81
N ALA A 544 -19.13 1.43 21.70
CA ALA A 544 -20.50 1.73 21.31
C ALA A 544 -20.67 3.21 20.89
N ALA A 545 -20.04 4.14 21.59
CA ALA A 545 -20.09 5.56 21.27
C ALA A 545 -19.33 5.95 20.00
N THR A 546 -18.49 5.06 19.48
CA THR A 546 -17.66 5.27 18.27
C THR A 546 -17.94 4.25 17.18
N SER A 547 -19.01 3.44 17.28
CA SER A 547 -19.49 2.52 16.23
C SER A 547 -20.61 3.17 15.42
N PRO A 548 -20.35 3.61 14.17
CA PRO A 548 -21.33 4.35 13.36
C PRO A 548 -22.67 3.66 13.19
N ALA A 549 -22.70 2.33 13.02
CA ALA A 549 -23.95 1.58 12.86
C ALA A 549 -24.88 1.68 14.09
N LEU A 550 -24.30 1.83 15.29
CA LEU A 550 -25.08 2.02 16.54
C LEU A 550 -25.55 3.48 16.71
N LEU A 551 -25.05 4.41 15.93
CA LEU A 551 -25.33 5.85 15.94
C LEU A 551 -26.02 6.29 14.63
N ALA A 552 -26.52 5.35 13.83
CA ALA A 552 -27.11 5.64 12.52
C ALA A 552 -28.30 6.62 12.62
N ASP A 553 -28.93 6.74 13.79
CA ASP A 553 -29.99 7.71 14.07
C ASP A 553 -29.55 9.17 13.97
N ARG A 554 -28.27 9.47 14.02
CA ARG A 554 -27.72 10.82 13.88
C ARG A 554 -27.45 11.23 12.43
N ILE A 555 -27.42 10.27 11.50
CA ILE A 555 -27.07 10.55 10.11
C ILE A 555 -28.19 11.31 9.42
N THR A 556 -27.85 12.49 8.90
CA THR A 556 -28.70 13.33 8.05
C THR A 556 -28.08 13.57 6.69
N THR A 557 -26.79 13.27 6.55
CA THR A 557 -26.00 13.43 5.33
C THR A 557 -26.35 12.36 4.31
N PRO A 558 -26.58 12.69 3.03
CA PRO A 558 -26.66 11.71 1.96
C PRO A 558 -25.45 10.78 1.94
N LEU A 559 -25.68 9.48 1.83
CA LEU A 559 -24.66 8.46 1.96
C LEU A 559 -24.68 7.47 0.79
N PHE A 560 -23.50 7.21 0.22
CA PHE A 560 -23.27 6.12 -0.74
C PHE A 560 -22.30 5.12 -0.11
N ILE A 561 -22.67 3.84 -0.10
CA ILE A 561 -21.87 2.73 0.43
C ILE A 561 -21.54 1.77 -0.71
N ALA A 562 -20.26 1.35 -0.83
CA ALA A 562 -19.83 0.35 -1.79
C ALA A 562 -19.04 -0.76 -1.09
N GLN A 563 -19.30 -2.04 -1.47
CA GLN A 563 -18.77 -3.21 -0.78
C GLN A 563 -18.48 -4.38 -1.73
N GLY A 564 -17.33 -5.04 -1.54
CA GLY A 564 -17.06 -6.35 -2.14
C GLY A 564 -17.68 -7.48 -1.30
N ALA A 565 -18.37 -8.41 -1.95
CA ALA A 565 -19.04 -9.50 -1.24
C ALA A 565 -18.08 -10.55 -0.67
N GLN A 566 -16.87 -10.65 -1.25
CA GLN A 566 -15.83 -11.60 -0.85
C GLN A 566 -14.77 -10.99 0.10
N ASP A 567 -15.03 -9.79 0.63
CA ASP A 567 -14.08 -9.05 1.48
C ASP A 567 -13.77 -9.82 2.78
N PRO A 568 -12.53 -10.34 2.97
CA PRO A 568 -12.16 -11.07 4.16
C PRO A 568 -11.73 -10.16 5.32
N ARG A 569 -11.41 -8.89 5.04
CA ARG A 569 -10.86 -7.94 6.03
C ARG A 569 -11.95 -7.13 6.71
N VAL A 570 -12.87 -6.59 5.92
CA VAL A 570 -14.07 -5.88 6.38
C VAL A 570 -15.26 -6.62 5.81
N ASN A 571 -15.81 -7.53 6.61
CA ASN A 571 -16.89 -8.41 6.17
C ASN A 571 -18.07 -7.59 5.63
N LYS A 572 -18.67 -8.05 4.51
CA LYS A 572 -19.86 -7.41 3.90
C LYS A 572 -20.96 -7.07 4.91
N ALA A 573 -21.06 -7.84 6.00
CA ALA A 573 -22.01 -7.58 7.08
C ALA A 573 -21.83 -6.20 7.74
N GLU A 574 -20.62 -5.59 7.68
CA GLU A 574 -20.39 -4.22 8.15
C GLU A 574 -21.23 -3.22 7.35
N SER A 575 -21.21 -3.30 6.03
CA SER A 575 -22.04 -2.47 5.16
C SER A 575 -23.51 -2.82 5.27
N ASP A 576 -23.87 -4.12 5.32
CA ASP A 576 -25.27 -4.56 5.41
C ASP A 576 -25.97 -4.04 6.67
N GLN A 577 -25.30 -4.07 7.85
CA GLN A 577 -25.88 -3.59 9.10
C GLN A 577 -26.10 -2.06 9.07
N MET A 578 -25.19 -1.30 8.48
CA MET A 578 -25.34 0.14 8.34
C MET A 578 -26.51 0.49 7.41
N VAL A 579 -26.59 -0.16 6.26
CA VAL A 579 -27.71 0.00 5.30
C VAL A 579 -29.05 -0.38 5.94
N ALA A 580 -29.09 -1.49 6.68
CA ALA A 580 -30.29 -1.91 7.39
C ALA A 580 -30.74 -0.88 8.46
N ALA A 581 -29.79 -0.35 9.25
CA ALA A 581 -30.08 0.66 10.25
C ALA A 581 -30.65 1.96 9.66
N LEU A 582 -30.11 2.40 8.50
CA LEU A 582 -30.61 3.59 7.79
C LEU A 582 -32.01 3.35 7.18
N ARG A 583 -32.20 2.24 6.50
CA ARG A 583 -33.48 1.89 5.86
C ARG A 583 -34.60 1.70 6.87
N ALA A 584 -34.33 1.15 8.05
CA ALA A 584 -35.31 1.01 9.14
C ALA A 584 -35.88 2.36 9.61
N ARG A 585 -35.17 3.46 9.34
CA ARG A 585 -35.59 4.84 9.63
C ARG A 585 -36.18 5.55 8.42
N GLY A 586 -36.34 4.87 7.29
CA GLY A 586 -36.82 5.45 6.05
C GLY A 586 -35.79 6.36 5.35
N VAL A 587 -34.51 6.24 5.71
CA VAL A 587 -33.42 6.95 5.02
C VAL A 587 -33.01 6.14 3.80
N GLU A 588 -33.09 6.77 2.62
CA GLU A 588 -32.59 6.18 1.39
C GLU A 588 -31.06 6.27 1.38
N VAL A 589 -30.41 5.11 1.16
CA VAL A 589 -28.96 4.99 1.02
C VAL A 589 -28.64 4.29 -0.30
N GLN A 590 -27.77 4.88 -1.10
CA GLN A 590 -27.23 4.22 -2.28
C GLN A 590 -26.26 3.12 -1.83
N TYR A 591 -26.50 1.88 -2.29
CA TYR A 591 -25.69 0.73 -1.89
C TYR A 591 -25.30 -0.10 -3.10
N LEU A 592 -23.98 -0.19 -3.36
CA LEU A 592 -23.39 -0.96 -4.46
C LEU A 592 -22.61 -2.14 -3.90
N VAL A 593 -22.98 -3.36 -4.30
CA VAL A 593 -22.28 -4.59 -3.94
C VAL A 593 -21.75 -5.28 -5.19
N LYS A 594 -20.53 -5.81 -5.12
CA LYS A 594 -19.93 -6.60 -6.18
C LYS A 594 -19.60 -8.01 -5.69
N ASP A 595 -20.24 -9.02 -6.26
CA ASP A 595 -20.15 -10.41 -5.81
C ASP A 595 -18.78 -11.04 -6.07
N ASN A 596 -18.05 -10.54 -7.07
CA ASN A 596 -16.74 -11.01 -7.51
C ASN A 596 -15.59 -10.08 -7.08
N GLU A 597 -15.78 -9.31 -6.01
CA GLU A 597 -14.75 -8.41 -5.45
C GLU A 597 -14.57 -8.62 -3.96
N GLY A 598 -13.33 -8.37 -3.51
CA GLY A 598 -12.92 -8.44 -2.12
C GLY A 598 -12.77 -7.05 -1.48
N HIS A 599 -11.64 -6.84 -0.78
CA HIS A 599 -11.33 -5.57 -0.11
C HIS A 599 -10.88 -4.50 -1.10
N GLY A 600 -11.84 -3.94 -1.82
CA GLY A 600 -11.65 -3.02 -2.95
C GLY A 600 -11.97 -3.70 -4.30
N PHE A 601 -12.28 -2.88 -5.31
CA PHE A 601 -12.65 -3.35 -6.65
C PHE A 601 -11.43 -3.35 -7.56
N HIS A 602 -11.11 -4.50 -8.12
CA HIS A 602 -9.94 -4.70 -8.98
C HIS A 602 -10.33 -4.88 -10.45
N ASN A 603 -11.49 -5.47 -10.72
CA ASN A 603 -11.96 -5.65 -12.08
C ASN A 603 -12.39 -4.31 -12.68
N ASP A 604 -11.92 -3.98 -13.88
CA ASP A 604 -12.14 -2.68 -14.53
C ASP A 604 -13.63 -2.32 -14.61
N GLU A 605 -14.51 -3.26 -14.96
CA GLU A 605 -15.93 -3.04 -15.05
C GLU A 605 -16.57 -2.61 -13.72
N ASN A 606 -16.11 -3.20 -12.60
CA ASN A 606 -16.59 -2.88 -11.25
C ASN A 606 -16.03 -1.53 -10.77
N LYS A 607 -14.73 -1.26 -11.05
CA LYS A 607 -14.12 0.05 -10.80
C LYS A 607 -14.88 1.16 -11.52
N PHE A 608 -15.14 0.98 -12.81
CA PHE A 608 -15.86 1.99 -13.60
C PHE A 608 -17.26 2.25 -13.06
N GLU A 609 -18.03 1.21 -12.75
CA GLU A 609 -19.36 1.38 -12.18
C GLU A 609 -19.33 2.13 -10.84
N PHE A 610 -18.39 1.79 -9.96
CA PHE A 610 -18.23 2.46 -8.67
C PHE A 610 -17.92 3.96 -8.86
N TYR A 611 -16.91 4.28 -9.67
CA TYR A 611 -16.52 5.68 -9.85
C TYR A 611 -17.55 6.49 -10.66
N GLU A 612 -18.27 5.88 -11.60
CA GLU A 612 -19.39 6.51 -12.31
C GLU A 612 -20.53 6.84 -11.31
N ALA A 613 -20.88 5.91 -10.44
CA ALA A 613 -21.87 6.11 -9.39
C ALA A 613 -21.45 7.21 -8.40
N MET A 614 -20.17 7.19 -7.96
CA MET A 614 -19.61 8.19 -7.06
C MET A 614 -19.59 9.59 -7.71
N GLU A 615 -19.18 9.69 -8.98
CA GLU A 615 -19.19 10.96 -9.72
C GLU A 615 -20.60 11.58 -9.76
N GLY A 616 -21.59 10.78 -10.12
CA GLY A 616 -22.99 11.21 -10.17
C GLY A 616 -23.50 11.64 -8.79
N PHE A 617 -23.21 10.86 -7.76
CA PHE A 617 -23.60 11.13 -6.39
C PHE A 617 -22.98 12.43 -5.85
N LEU A 618 -21.68 12.60 -5.96
CA LEU A 618 -20.98 13.80 -5.51
C LEU A 618 -21.43 15.03 -6.29
N ALA A 619 -21.63 14.92 -7.60
CA ALA A 619 -22.12 16.01 -8.43
C ALA A 619 -23.54 16.46 -8.04
N ALA A 620 -24.41 15.55 -7.61
CA ALA A 620 -25.77 15.89 -7.17
C ALA A 620 -25.76 16.72 -5.87
N HIS A 621 -24.82 16.46 -4.97
CA HIS A 621 -24.83 17.05 -3.62
C HIS A 621 -23.85 18.23 -3.44
N LEU A 622 -22.80 18.34 -4.30
CA LEU A 622 -21.76 19.37 -4.17
C LEU A 622 -21.82 20.48 -5.22
N ARG A 623 -22.76 20.44 -6.16
CA ARG A 623 -22.94 21.53 -7.13
C ARG A 623 -23.47 22.78 -6.42
N PRO A 624 -23.05 24.01 -6.87
CA PRO A 624 -23.75 25.22 -6.44
C PRO A 624 -25.24 25.07 -6.75
N ALA A 625 -26.11 25.50 -5.82
CA ALA A 625 -27.51 25.70 -6.17
C ALA A 625 -27.56 26.66 -7.36
N ALA A 626 -28.32 26.32 -8.40
CA ALA A 626 -28.48 27.07 -9.62
C ALA A 626 -28.99 28.50 -9.36
#